data_b4aa4313e5b888083880b31874be1872
#
_entry.id   b4aa4313e5b888083880b31874be1872
#
_cell.length_a   1.000
_cell.length_b   1.000
_cell.length_c   1.000
_cell.angle_alpha   90.00
_cell.angle_beta   90.00
_cell.angle_gamma   90.00
#
_symmetry.space_group_name_H-M   'P 1'
#
loop_
_entity.id
_entity.type
_entity.pdbx_description
1 polymer ?
#
loop_
_entity_poly.entity_id
_entity_poly.type
_entity_poly.pdbx_seq_one_letter_code
_entity_poly.pdbx_strand_id
1 'polypeptide(L)'
;MKKLLTFIIIGLLSILVVACGSNEKKTEKTSAKPSGKIEQIKERGELVVAVFTDKPPFGYVDKDGKNVEFEIDMAKRFAKDLLGDESKVKFVPVEAASRIPYLQSDKVDFVLANMTATDERKKVVDFTNPHLKVAVQVLVKDGSPIQSVKDLEGKKVIVTKGTTADIYLTKNMKNVELIKFDKNTEALQALKDGRADAYAQDNLVLLSWANKNPGFHLLKDKLGGDDLIAIAVKKGNKEVHDWVNKELEKLGKENFLHTLYDKHLKEEFGPQISPESVVTEGGKTN
;
A
#
# COMPACT_ATOMS: atom_id res chain seq x y z
N MET A 1 33.56 -24.96 57.57
CA MET A 1 33.37 -25.29 59.00
C MET A 1 31.95 -24.93 59.38
N LYS A 2 31.27 -25.99 59.76
CA LYS A 2 30.30 -26.12 60.87
C LYS A 2 29.10 -25.16 60.78
N LYS A 3 27.97 -25.69 60.57
CA LYS A 3 27.04 -26.58 61.36
C LYS A 3 25.81 -25.72 61.65
N LEU A 4 24.68 -26.10 61.31
CA LEU A 4 23.74 -27.10 61.78
C LEU A 4 22.60 -26.52 62.61
N LEU A 5 21.47 -26.96 62.29
CA LEU A 5 20.32 -27.56 63.02
C LEU A 5 19.27 -26.52 63.47
N THR A 6 18.06 -26.72 63.17
CA THR A 6 17.03 -27.75 63.43
C THR A 6 15.94 -27.23 64.37
N PHE A 7 14.73 -27.61 64.16
CA PHE A 7 13.52 -28.09 64.84
C PHE A 7 12.31 -27.14 64.73
N ILE A 8 11.30 -27.57 64.01
CA ILE A 8 10.07 -28.33 64.35
C ILE A 8 9.38 -27.83 65.63
N ILE A 9 8.10 -27.39 65.54
CA ILE A 9 7.00 -27.90 66.35
C ILE A 9 5.66 -27.53 65.73
N ILE A 10 4.85 -28.58 65.67
CA ILE A 10 3.46 -28.80 65.33
C ILE A 10 2.52 -28.05 66.30
N GLY A 11 1.42 -27.57 65.83
CA GLY A 11 0.32 -27.13 66.63
C GLY A 11 -1.01 -27.08 65.82
N LEU A 12 -1.69 -28.24 65.79
CA LEU A 12 -3.08 -28.37 65.45
C LEU A 12 -3.97 -27.58 66.44
N LEU A 13 -4.89 -26.77 65.96
CA LEU A 13 -6.20 -26.68 66.61
C LEU A 13 -7.27 -26.22 65.65
N SER A 14 -8.23 -27.07 65.44
CA SER A 14 -9.52 -26.91 64.81
C SER A 14 -10.42 -25.98 65.63
N ILE A 15 -11.28 -25.18 65.01
CA ILE A 15 -12.67 -24.91 65.46
C ILE A 15 -13.42 -24.13 64.35
N LEU A 16 -14.33 -24.79 63.70
CA LEU A 16 -15.76 -24.61 63.45
C LEU A 16 -16.32 -23.15 63.26
N VAL A 17 -16.81 -22.98 62.04
CA VAL A 17 -18.17 -22.55 61.60
C VAL A 17 -18.70 -21.22 62.15
N VAL A 18 -19.00 -20.33 61.18
CA VAL A 18 -20.33 -19.79 61.01
C VAL A 18 -20.57 -19.45 59.57
N ALA A 19 -21.61 -20.04 58.98
CA ALA A 19 -22.16 -19.68 57.70
C ALA A 19 -22.90 -18.36 57.82
N CYS A 20 -22.50 -17.36 57.00
CA CYS A 20 -23.37 -16.26 56.64
C CYS A 20 -23.30 -16.15 55.14
N GLY A 21 -24.45 -16.42 54.49
CA GLY A 21 -24.61 -16.29 53.08
C GLY A 21 -24.48 -14.82 52.66
N SER A 22 -23.47 -14.55 51.89
CA SER A 22 -23.46 -13.41 51.01
C SER A 22 -23.38 -13.93 49.59
N ASN A 23 -24.40 -13.58 48.88
CA ASN A 23 -24.64 -13.83 47.45
C ASN A 23 -23.54 -13.16 46.64
N GLU A 24 -22.33 -13.77 46.56
CA GLU A 24 -21.36 -13.35 45.57
C GLU A 24 -21.88 -13.76 44.21
N LYS A 25 -22.44 -12.77 43.50
CA LYS A 25 -22.57 -12.82 42.06
C LYS A 25 -21.19 -13.17 41.51
N LYS A 26 -21.00 -14.43 41.14
CA LYS A 26 -19.96 -14.82 40.18
C LYS A 26 -20.18 -13.92 38.96
N THR A 27 -19.35 -12.89 38.85
CA THR A 27 -19.17 -12.20 37.60
C THR A 27 -18.52 -13.24 36.69
N GLU A 28 -19.34 -13.91 35.88
CA GLU A 28 -18.83 -14.62 34.72
C GLU A 28 -17.98 -13.62 33.95
N LYS A 29 -16.68 -13.82 33.96
CA LYS A 29 -15.81 -13.26 32.93
C LYS A 29 -16.34 -13.84 31.62
N THR A 30 -17.26 -13.13 31.00
CA THR A 30 -17.58 -13.31 29.59
C THR A 30 -16.25 -13.23 28.88
N SER A 31 -15.75 -14.36 28.40
CA SER A 31 -14.65 -14.38 27.46
C SER A 31 -15.13 -13.57 26.28
N ALA A 32 -14.69 -12.31 26.20
CA ALA A 32 -14.98 -11.44 25.09
C ALA A 32 -14.55 -12.21 23.84
N LYS A 33 -15.48 -12.48 22.93
CA LYS A 33 -15.14 -12.93 21.58
C LYS A 33 -14.03 -12.02 21.09
N PRO A 34 -12.94 -12.56 20.49
CA PRO A 34 -11.89 -11.70 19.96
C PRO A 34 -12.57 -10.63 19.10
N SER A 35 -12.34 -9.36 19.41
CA SER A 35 -12.89 -8.25 18.64
C SER A 35 -12.42 -8.40 17.20
N GLY A 36 -13.32 -8.20 16.23
CA GLY A 36 -12.95 -8.24 14.82
C GLY A 36 -11.88 -7.19 14.50
N LYS A 37 -11.20 -7.34 13.37
CA LYS A 37 -10.08 -6.44 13.03
C LYS A 37 -10.52 -4.97 12.92
N ILE A 38 -11.71 -4.70 12.43
CA ILE A 38 -12.28 -3.34 12.36
C ILE A 38 -12.51 -2.77 13.78
N GLU A 39 -13.03 -3.58 14.71
CA GLU A 39 -13.19 -3.12 16.09
C GLU A 39 -11.84 -2.86 16.77
N GLN A 40 -10.81 -3.69 16.51
CA GLN A 40 -9.45 -3.43 17.00
C GLN A 40 -8.89 -2.10 16.50
N ILE A 41 -9.16 -1.73 15.22
CA ILE A 41 -8.75 -0.43 14.66
C ILE A 41 -9.49 0.70 15.38
N LYS A 42 -10.80 0.56 15.63
CA LYS A 42 -11.59 1.56 16.36
C LYS A 42 -11.16 1.70 17.83
N GLU A 43 -10.92 0.59 18.52
CA GLU A 43 -10.42 0.56 19.90
C GLU A 43 -9.04 1.22 20.01
N ARG A 44 -8.15 0.99 19.02
CA ARG A 44 -6.84 1.64 18.92
C ARG A 44 -6.97 3.13 18.62
N GLY A 45 -8.05 3.54 17.96
CA GLY A 45 -8.30 4.93 17.57
C GLY A 45 -7.42 5.45 16.44
N GLU A 46 -6.77 4.56 15.70
CA GLU A 46 -5.81 4.89 14.64
C GLU A 46 -5.90 3.88 13.50
N LEU A 47 -5.97 4.37 12.24
CA LEU A 47 -5.89 3.58 11.03
C LEU A 47 -4.45 3.59 10.51
N VAL A 48 -3.79 2.43 10.44
CA VAL A 48 -2.38 2.32 10.04
C VAL A 48 -2.27 1.88 8.58
N VAL A 49 -1.77 2.77 7.72
CA VAL A 49 -1.75 2.58 6.27
C VAL A 49 -0.32 2.65 5.73
N ALA A 50 0.09 1.61 5.00
CA ALA A 50 1.34 1.69 4.23
C ALA A 50 1.13 2.52 2.97
N VAL A 51 1.99 3.52 2.76
CA VAL A 51 1.93 4.46 1.63
C VAL A 51 3.32 4.68 1.04
N PHE A 52 3.37 5.03 -0.24
CA PHE A 52 4.59 5.58 -0.82
C PHE A 52 4.84 7.00 -0.31
N THR A 53 6.12 7.35 -0.19
CA THR A 53 6.57 8.69 0.21
C THR A 53 7.52 9.30 -0.84
N ASP A 54 7.67 8.64 -1.99
CA ASP A 54 8.61 9.00 -3.07
C ASP A 54 8.03 8.74 -4.47
N LYS A 55 6.71 8.61 -4.60
CA LYS A 55 6.02 8.24 -5.86
C LYS A 55 4.91 9.24 -6.21
N PRO A 56 5.25 10.51 -6.53
CA PRO A 56 4.26 11.45 -7.04
C PRO A 56 3.68 10.93 -8.38
N PRO A 57 2.41 11.20 -8.70
CA PRO A 57 1.42 11.97 -7.94
C PRO A 57 0.53 11.12 -7.02
N PHE A 58 0.93 9.90 -6.66
CA PHE A 58 0.12 8.99 -5.84
C PHE A 58 0.37 9.15 -4.35
N GLY A 59 1.65 9.27 -3.94
CA GLY A 59 2.04 9.52 -2.56
C GLY A 59 3.50 9.95 -2.45
N TYR A 60 3.75 11.11 -1.83
CA TYR A 60 5.09 11.56 -1.51
C TYR A 60 5.08 12.48 -0.28
N VAL A 61 6.27 12.77 0.22
CA VAL A 61 6.46 13.75 1.29
C VAL A 61 6.85 15.08 0.68
N ASP A 62 6.06 16.11 0.94
CA ASP A 62 6.31 17.47 0.44
C ASP A 62 7.48 18.17 1.19
N LYS A 63 7.77 19.39 0.79
CA LYS A 63 8.83 20.22 1.40
C LYS A 63 8.59 20.53 2.89
N ASP A 64 7.36 20.46 3.34
CA ASP A 64 6.96 20.70 4.72
C ASP A 64 6.93 19.41 5.56
N GLY A 65 7.38 18.29 4.99
CA GLY A 65 7.43 16.98 5.65
C GLY A 65 6.08 16.27 5.74
N LYS A 66 5.07 16.73 4.99
CA LYS A 66 3.72 16.15 5.02
C LYS A 66 3.54 15.11 3.92
N ASN A 67 2.85 14.03 4.26
CA ASN A 67 2.35 13.10 3.24
C ASN A 67 1.20 13.76 2.47
N VAL A 68 1.31 13.77 1.15
CA VAL A 68 0.38 14.43 0.23
C VAL A 68 0.07 13.56 -0.97
N GLU A 69 -0.93 13.94 -1.75
CA GLU A 69 -1.38 13.42 -3.02
C GLU A 69 -2.52 12.40 -2.95
N PHE A 70 -2.83 11.78 -4.09
CA PHE A 70 -4.06 11.04 -4.38
C PHE A 70 -4.37 9.94 -3.35
N GLU A 71 -3.47 9.00 -3.13
CA GLU A 71 -3.71 7.88 -2.20
C GLU A 71 -3.63 8.31 -0.73
N ILE A 72 -2.92 9.39 -0.44
CA ILE A 72 -2.86 9.96 0.91
C ILE A 72 -4.23 10.55 1.30
N ASP A 73 -4.87 11.30 0.40
CA ASP A 73 -6.19 11.87 0.67
C ASP A 73 -7.28 10.78 0.71
N MET A 74 -7.14 9.69 -0.05
CA MET A 74 -7.98 8.51 0.10
C MET A 74 -7.87 7.93 1.53
N ALA A 75 -6.66 7.72 2.03
CA ALA A 75 -6.44 7.18 3.37
C ALA A 75 -6.98 8.09 4.48
N LYS A 76 -6.83 9.41 4.34
CA LYS A 76 -7.43 10.40 5.25
C LYS A 76 -8.96 10.30 5.25
N ARG A 77 -9.57 10.17 4.08
CA ARG A 77 -11.01 9.99 3.97
C ARG A 77 -11.47 8.69 4.65
N PHE A 78 -10.76 7.60 4.47
CA PHE A 78 -11.06 6.34 5.16
C PHE A 78 -10.95 6.47 6.68
N ALA A 79 -9.93 7.16 7.21
CA ALA A 79 -9.82 7.42 8.64
C ALA A 79 -10.98 8.27 9.16
N LYS A 80 -11.37 9.31 8.43
CA LYS A 80 -12.53 10.15 8.75
C LYS A 80 -13.81 9.33 8.86
N ASP A 81 -14.05 8.46 7.88
CA ASP A 81 -15.29 7.69 7.80
C ASP A 81 -15.32 6.52 8.80
N LEU A 82 -14.15 5.92 9.14
CA LEU A 82 -14.06 4.85 10.13
C LEU A 82 -13.99 5.35 11.58
N LEU A 83 -13.24 6.44 11.82
CA LEU A 83 -12.84 6.90 13.16
C LEU A 83 -13.35 8.31 13.49
N GLY A 84 -14.09 8.96 12.58
CA GLY A 84 -14.66 10.29 12.75
C GLY A 84 -13.70 11.46 12.53
N ASP A 85 -12.41 11.20 12.25
CA ASP A 85 -11.38 12.24 12.11
C ASP A 85 -10.29 11.78 11.11
N GLU A 86 -10.00 12.61 10.11
CA GLU A 86 -8.97 12.33 9.10
C GLU A 86 -7.54 12.31 9.66
N SER A 87 -7.31 12.98 10.80
CA SER A 87 -6.00 12.98 11.47
C SER A 87 -5.67 11.65 12.16
N LYS A 88 -6.66 10.76 12.31
CA LYS A 88 -6.50 9.42 12.90
C LYS A 88 -5.92 8.39 11.94
N VAL A 89 -5.32 8.82 10.84
CA VAL A 89 -4.52 7.95 9.97
C VAL A 89 -3.04 8.08 10.32
N LYS A 90 -2.39 6.92 10.50
CA LYS A 90 -0.94 6.81 10.62
C LYS A 90 -0.36 6.27 9.33
N PHE A 91 0.45 7.09 8.69
CA PHE A 91 1.17 6.68 7.49
C PHE A 91 2.44 5.94 7.85
N VAL A 92 2.63 4.77 7.25
CA VAL A 92 3.85 3.97 7.35
C VAL A 92 4.53 3.97 5.99
N PRO A 93 5.69 4.63 5.85
CA PRO A 93 6.45 4.60 4.61
C PRO A 93 6.79 3.17 4.17
N VAL A 94 6.60 2.89 2.90
CA VAL A 94 6.89 1.57 2.34
C VAL A 94 7.55 1.68 0.96
N GLU A 95 8.47 0.77 0.68
CA GLU A 95 9.00 0.52 -0.66
C GLU A 95 8.22 -0.61 -1.33
N ALA A 96 8.24 -0.68 -2.67
CA ALA A 96 7.40 -1.62 -3.40
C ALA A 96 7.63 -3.08 -3.00
N ALA A 97 8.87 -3.49 -2.74
CA ALA A 97 9.21 -4.84 -2.31
C ALA A 97 8.72 -5.18 -0.88
N SER A 98 8.52 -4.17 -0.02
CA SER A 98 8.16 -4.36 1.40
C SER A 98 6.64 -4.38 1.65
N ARG A 99 5.81 -4.08 0.64
CA ARG A 99 4.34 -3.98 0.79
C ARG A 99 3.70 -5.27 1.34
N ILE A 100 4.03 -6.41 0.74
CA ILE A 100 3.52 -7.72 1.17
C ILE A 100 4.06 -8.12 2.56
N PRO A 101 5.38 -8.06 2.85
CA PRO A 101 5.91 -8.30 4.19
C PRO A 101 5.24 -7.47 5.29
N TYR A 102 4.91 -6.21 5.04
CA TYR A 102 4.25 -5.35 6.04
C TYR A 102 2.83 -5.81 6.38
N LEU A 103 2.07 -6.28 5.38
CA LEU A 103 0.75 -6.89 5.61
C LEU A 103 0.87 -8.22 6.38
N GLN A 104 1.79 -9.07 5.98
CA GLN A 104 1.96 -10.39 6.60
C GLN A 104 2.36 -10.31 8.07
N SER A 105 3.16 -9.29 8.43
CA SER A 105 3.62 -9.05 9.81
C SER A 105 2.67 -8.20 10.65
N ASP A 106 1.47 -7.87 10.15
CA ASP A 106 0.50 -6.99 10.82
C ASP A 106 1.06 -5.61 11.19
N LYS A 107 2.08 -5.13 10.47
CA LYS A 107 2.67 -3.81 10.68
C LYS A 107 1.71 -2.69 10.24
N VAL A 108 0.79 -3.00 9.33
CA VAL A 108 -0.21 -2.08 8.79
C VAL A 108 -1.56 -2.78 8.66
N ASP A 109 -2.64 -2.02 8.66
CA ASP A 109 -3.99 -2.54 8.46
C ASP A 109 -4.25 -2.87 6.99
N PHE A 110 -3.75 -2.02 6.09
CA PHE A 110 -3.74 -2.27 4.64
C PHE A 110 -2.63 -1.47 3.92
N VAL A 111 -2.40 -1.82 2.67
CA VAL A 111 -1.46 -1.12 1.78
C VAL A 111 -2.26 -0.31 0.75
N LEU A 112 -2.07 1.00 0.75
CA LEU A 112 -2.53 1.96 -0.25
C LEU A 112 -1.29 2.65 -0.82
N ALA A 113 -0.59 1.93 -1.69
CA ALA A 113 0.71 2.30 -2.22
C ALA A 113 0.86 1.80 -3.66
N ASN A 114 -0.04 2.27 -4.54
CA ASN A 114 -0.05 2.03 -5.97
C ASN A 114 0.27 0.56 -6.32
N MET A 115 -0.51 -0.38 -5.74
CA MET A 115 -0.21 -1.80 -5.82
C MET A 115 -1.09 -2.53 -6.84
N THR A 116 -0.49 -2.97 -7.94
CA THR A 116 -1.16 -3.77 -8.97
C THR A 116 -1.65 -5.10 -8.41
N ALA A 117 -2.93 -5.44 -8.70
CA ALA A 117 -3.58 -6.67 -8.27
C ALA A 117 -3.26 -7.84 -9.21
N THR A 118 -2.00 -8.29 -9.24
CA THR A 118 -1.58 -9.42 -10.06
C THR A 118 -2.00 -10.76 -9.46
N ASP A 119 -2.12 -11.80 -10.30
CA ASP A 119 -2.51 -13.15 -9.84
C ASP A 119 -1.47 -13.77 -8.88
N GLU A 120 -0.19 -13.48 -9.07
CA GLU A 120 0.86 -13.88 -8.13
C GLU A 120 0.67 -13.25 -6.75
N ARG A 121 0.37 -11.96 -6.70
CA ARG A 121 0.14 -11.25 -5.44
C ARG A 121 -1.15 -11.71 -4.75
N LYS A 122 -2.22 -12.00 -5.52
CA LYS A 122 -3.49 -12.54 -4.99
C LYS A 122 -3.32 -13.88 -4.26
N LYS A 123 -2.25 -14.62 -4.51
CA LYS A 123 -1.96 -15.87 -3.76
C LYS A 123 -1.60 -15.61 -2.30
N VAL A 124 -1.01 -14.45 -1.98
CA VAL A 124 -0.41 -14.14 -0.68
C VAL A 124 -1.05 -12.95 0.05
N VAL A 125 -1.84 -12.12 -0.64
CA VAL A 125 -2.66 -11.04 -0.08
C VAL A 125 -4.03 -11.03 -0.76
N ASP A 126 -5.01 -10.36 -0.16
CA ASP A 126 -6.29 -10.09 -0.82
C ASP A 126 -6.31 -8.64 -1.32
N PHE A 127 -6.98 -8.42 -2.45
CA PHE A 127 -7.16 -7.10 -3.03
C PHE A 127 -8.63 -6.70 -2.99
N THR A 128 -8.87 -5.46 -2.65
CA THR A 128 -10.20 -4.83 -2.73
C THR A 128 -10.59 -4.53 -4.18
N ASN A 129 -11.75 -3.93 -4.37
CA ASN A 129 -12.10 -3.31 -5.64
C ASN A 129 -11.00 -2.31 -6.05
N PRO A 130 -10.68 -2.20 -7.34
CA PRO A 130 -9.63 -1.29 -7.80
C PRO A 130 -10.04 0.18 -7.68
N HIS A 131 -9.03 1.07 -7.65
CA HIS A 131 -9.24 2.51 -7.64
C HIS A 131 -8.55 3.22 -8.81
N LEU A 132 -7.57 2.58 -9.49
CA LEU A 132 -6.88 3.12 -10.66
C LEU A 132 -6.68 2.05 -11.75
N LYS A 133 -6.54 2.54 -12.99
CA LYS A 133 -6.10 1.79 -14.18
C LYS A 133 -4.72 2.28 -14.57
N VAL A 134 -3.80 1.36 -14.82
CA VAL A 134 -2.42 1.66 -15.24
C VAL A 134 -1.95 0.67 -16.31
N ALA A 135 -0.79 0.92 -16.89
CA ALA A 135 -0.04 -0.05 -17.68
C ALA A 135 1.45 0.16 -17.39
N VAL A 136 2.26 -0.87 -17.54
CA VAL A 136 3.71 -0.70 -17.50
C VAL A 136 4.19 -0.18 -18.85
N GLN A 137 4.91 0.94 -18.84
CA GLN A 137 5.57 1.51 -20.03
C GLN A 137 7.04 1.80 -19.74
N VAL A 138 7.72 2.30 -20.76
CA VAL A 138 9.14 2.57 -20.71
C VAL A 138 9.38 4.04 -21.03
N LEU A 139 10.15 4.71 -20.18
CA LEU A 139 10.62 6.09 -20.34
C LEU A 139 12.03 6.06 -20.94
N VAL A 140 12.25 6.83 -21.98
CA VAL A 140 13.54 7.00 -22.63
C VAL A 140 13.85 8.49 -22.84
N LYS A 141 15.14 8.80 -23.04
CA LYS A 141 15.57 10.14 -23.42
C LYS A 141 15.23 10.43 -24.88
N ASP A 142 14.90 11.68 -25.21
CA ASP A 142 14.67 12.10 -26.58
C ASP A 142 15.92 11.83 -27.44
N GLY A 143 15.69 11.37 -28.67
CA GLY A 143 16.77 10.93 -29.56
C GLY A 143 17.36 9.56 -29.21
N SER A 144 16.82 8.84 -28.22
CA SER A 144 17.20 7.45 -27.94
C SER A 144 16.96 6.55 -29.18
N PRO A 145 17.86 5.59 -29.46
CA PRO A 145 17.62 4.59 -30.52
C PRO A 145 16.52 3.58 -30.12
N ILE A 146 16.08 3.57 -28.86
CA ILE A 146 15.02 2.70 -28.35
C ILE A 146 13.68 3.30 -28.74
N GLN A 147 12.99 2.68 -29.69
CA GLN A 147 11.69 3.15 -30.20
C GLN A 147 10.54 2.18 -29.83
N SER A 148 10.87 0.97 -29.41
CA SER A 148 9.94 -0.08 -29.04
C SER A 148 10.48 -0.93 -27.89
N VAL A 149 9.60 -1.73 -27.27
CA VAL A 149 10.00 -2.69 -26.23
C VAL A 149 11.04 -3.70 -26.73
N LYS A 150 11.03 -4.04 -28.02
CA LYS A 150 12.00 -4.99 -28.62
C LYS A 150 13.42 -4.44 -28.61
N ASP A 151 13.58 -3.13 -28.69
CA ASP A 151 14.90 -2.47 -28.72
C ASP A 151 15.57 -2.43 -27.32
N LEU A 152 14.90 -2.92 -26.29
CA LEU A 152 15.47 -3.06 -24.95
C LEU A 152 16.49 -4.20 -24.84
N GLU A 153 16.52 -5.14 -25.79
CA GLU A 153 17.51 -6.21 -25.76
C GLU A 153 18.94 -5.67 -25.77
N GLY A 154 19.76 -6.16 -24.85
CA GLY A 154 21.14 -5.72 -24.66
C GLY A 154 21.28 -4.32 -24.05
N LYS A 155 20.20 -3.68 -23.62
CA LYS A 155 20.20 -2.34 -23.00
C LYS A 155 20.18 -2.42 -21.49
N LYS A 156 20.62 -1.32 -20.87
CA LYS A 156 20.49 -1.09 -19.43
C LYS A 156 19.14 -0.47 -19.12
N VAL A 157 18.29 -1.19 -18.39
CA VAL A 157 16.97 -0.73 -18.02
C VAL A 157 16.84 -0.62 -16.51
N ILE A 158 16.50 0.56 -16.05
CA ILE A 158 16.17 0.80 -14.63
C ILE A 158 14.81 0.22 -14.33
N VAL A 159 14.68 -0.38 -13.14
CA VAL A 159 13.40 -0.77 -12.52
C VAL A 159 13.42 -0.48 -11.03
N THR A 160 12.25 -0.27 -10.45
CA THR A 160 12.10 -0.25 -8.97
C THR A 160 11.79 -1.65 -8.49
N LYS A 161 12.55 -2.16 -7.51
CA LYS A 161 12.42 -3.52 -6.97
C LYS A 161 11.00 -3.85 -6.52
N GLY A 162 10.50 -5.03 -6.88
CA GLY A 162 9.18 -5.50 -6.48
C GLY A 162 8.00 -4.86 -7.21
N THR A 163 8.24 -4.05 -8.25
CA THR A 163 7.20 -3.54 -9.16
C THR A 163 6.84 -4.57 -10.22
N THR A 164 5.71 -4.36 -10.90
CA THR A 164 5.30 -5.17 -12.06
C THR A 164 6.32 -5.10 -13.19
N ALA A 165 6.93 -3.94 -13.41
CA ALA A 165 8.02 -3.76 -14.39
C ALA A 165 9.24 -4.64 -14.07
N ASP A 166 9.71 -4.67 -12.82
CA ASP A 166 10.81 -5.52 -12.38
C ASP A 166 10.49 -7.00 -12.59
N ILE A 167 9.31 -7.43 -12.18
CA ILE A 167 8.87 -8.83 -12.32
C ILE A 167 8.77 -9.21 -13.79
N TYR A 168 8.13 -8.36 -14.62
CA TYR A 168 7.93 -8.63 -16.04
C TYR A 168 9.26 -8.77 -16.79
N LEU A 169 10.15 -7.79 -16.66
CA LEU A 169 11.44 -7.80 -17.35
C LEU A 169 12.33 -8.94 -16.87
N THR A 170 12.40 -9.19 -15.57
CA THR A 170 13.16 -10.32 -15.01
C THR A 170 12.68 -11.66 -15.56
N LYS A 171 11.37 -11.84 -15.76
CA LYS A 171 10.77 -13.09 -16.25
C LYS A 171 10.90 -13.25 -17.76
N ASN A 172 10.63 -12.19 -18.51
CA ASN A 172 10.36 -12.29 -19.95
C ASN A 172 11.49 -11.77 -20.85
N MET A 173 12.44 -10.96 -20.33
CA MET A 173 13.48 -10.31 -21.15
C MET A 173 14.88 -10.57 -20.56
N LYS A 174 15.40 -11.77 -20.80
CA LYS A 174 16.66 -12.25 -20.19
C LYS A 174 17.92 -11.51 -20.66
N ASN A 175 17.87 -10.89 -21.85
CA ASN A 175 18.99 -10.16 -22.43
C ASN A 175 18.99 -8.66 -22.06
N VAL A 176 18.11 -8.22 -21.16
CA VAL A 176 18.11 -6.86 -20.63
C VAL A 176 18.93 -6.80 -19.35
N GLU A 177 19.86 -5.84 -19.26
CA GLU A 177 20.62 -5.57 -18.03
C GLU A 177 19.75 -4.72 -17.09
N LEU A 178 19.27 -5.30 -15.99
CA LEU A 178 18.42 -4.59 -15.04
C LEU A 178 19.23 -3.88 -13.96
N ILE A 179 19.07 -2.57 -13.86
CA ILE A 179 19.58 -1.74 -12.76
C ILE A 179 18.41 -1.48 -11.79
N LYS A 180 18.49 -2.06 -10.58
CA LYS A 180 17.38 -2.10 -9.63
C LYS A 180 17.58 -1.11 -8.49
N PHE A 181 16.63 -0.20 -8.31
CA PHE A 181 16.57 0.74 -7.21
C PHE A 181 15.44 0.37 -6.21
N ASP A 182 15.58 0.82 -4.97
CA ASP A 182 14.50 0.68 -3.99
C ASP A 182 13.50 1.84 -4.10
N LYS A 183 13.98 3.05 -4.43
CA LYS A 183 13.17 4.27 -4.53
C LYS A 183 12.95 4.73 -5.96
N ASN A 184 11.73 5.24 -6.23
CA ASN A 184 11.38 5.79 -7.54
C ASN A 184 12.15 7.07 -7.87
N THR A 185 12.37 7.94 -6.89
CA THR A 185 13.13 9.18 -7.07
C THR A 185 14.59 8.92 -7.46
N GLU A 186 15.23 7.91 -6.85
CA GLU A 186 16.58 7.50 -7.20
C GLU A 186 16.65 6.88 -8.60
N ALA A 187 15.65 6.08 -8.97
CA ALA A 187 15.52 5.47 -10.30
C ALA A 187 15.40 6.55 -11.39
N LEU A 188 14.53 7.53 -11.21
CA LEU A 188 14.34 8.66 -12.13
C LEU A 188 15.59 9.54 -12.24
N GLN A 189 16.25 9.82 -11.13
CA GLN A 189 17.50 10.57 -11.13
C GLN A 189 18.61 9.81 -11.89
N ALA A 190 18.72 8.50 -11.68
CA ALA A 190 19.69 7.67 -12.38
C ALA A 190 19.49 7.66 -13.91
N LEU A 191 18.24 7.66 -14.37
CA LEU A 191 17.93 7.81 -15.80
C LEU A 191 18.36 9.18 -16.31
N LYS A 192 18.01 10.25 -15.57
CA LYS A 192 18.39 11.63 -15.92
C LYS A 192 19.90 11.81 -16.04
N ASP A 193 20.65 11.16 -15.15
CA ASP A 193 22.13 11.16 -15.13
C ASP A 193 22.75 10.28 -16.21
N GLY A 194 21.95 9.57 -17.01
CA GLY A 194 22.43 8.70 -18.10
C GLY A 194 23.07 7.39 -17.61
N ARG A 195 22.71 6.91 -16.42
CA ARG A 195 23.24 5.67 -15.85
C ARG A 195 22.63 4.41 -16.50
N ALA A 196 21.54 4.59 -17.23
CA ALA A 196 20.87 3.56 -18.01
C ALA A 196 20.20 4.16 -19.26
N ASP A 197 19.80 3.30 -20.19
CA ASP A 197 19.20 3.66 -21.46
C ASP A 197 17.70 3.95 -21.33
N ALA A 198 17.02 3.34 -20.35
CA ALA A 198 15.58 3.41 -20.15
C ALA A 198 15.17 3.16 -18.69
N TYR A 199 13.94 3.56 -18.33
CA TYR A 199 13.29 3.22 -17.06
C TYR A 199 11.89 2.64 -17.30
N ALA A 200 11.61 1.46 -16.78
CA ALA A 200 10.32 0.81 -16.88
C ALA A 200 9.54 0.93 -15.56
N GLN A 201 8.31 1.48 -15.63
CA GLN A 201 7.43 1.72 -14.47
C GLN A 201 5.98 1.89 -14.95
N ASP A 202 5.04 2.08 -14.01
CA ASP A 202 3.66 2.44 -14.32
C ASP A 202 3.61 3.73 -15.15
N ASN A 203 2.86 3.70 -16.23
CA ASN A 203 2.77 4.78 -17.21
C ASN A 203 2.39 6.14 -16.60
N LEU A 204 1.49 6.16 -15.62
CA LEU A 204 1.04 7.41 -15.00
C LEU A 204 2.16 8.08 -14.18
N VAL A 205 3.01 7.30 -13.53
CA VAL A 205 4.21 7.81 -12.83
C VAL A 205 5.19 8.43 -13.83
N LEU A 206 5.45 7.70 -14.91
CA LEU A 206 6.37 8.15 -15.94
C LEU A 206 5.85 9.39 -16.68
N LEU A 207 4.55 9.44 -16.97
CA LEU A 207 3.90 10.59 -17.64
C LEU A 207 4.00 11.85 -16.79
N SER A 208 3.60 11.77 -15.51
CA SER A 208 3.71 12.91 -14.59
C SER A 208 5.15 13.44 -14.52
N TRP A 209 6.13 12.53 -14.45
CA TRP A 209 7.52 12.94 -14.42
C TRP A 209 8.00 13.54 -15.76
N ALA A 210 7.66 12.94 -16.89
CA ALA A 210 8.07 13.39 -18.21
C ALA A 210 7.50 14.80 -18.52
N ASN A 211 6.25 15.07 -18.13
CA ASN A 211 5.63 16.39 -18.28
C ASN A 211 6.41 17.51 -17.57
N LYS A 212 7.11 17.18 -16.49
CA LYS A 212 7.95 18.11 -15.71
C LYS A 212 9.43 18.10 -16.11
N ASN A 213 9.84 17.16 -16.95
CA ASN A 213 11.23 16.97 -17.36
C ASN A 213 11.33 16.85 -18.89
N PRO A 214 11.32 17.98 -19.62
CA PRO A 214 11.50 17.97 -21.06
C PRO A 214 12.78 17.23 -21.49
N GLY A 215 12.73 16.55 -22.61
CA GLY A 215 13.85 15.75 -23.13
C GLY A 215 13.69 14.25 -22.84
N PHE A 216 12.52 13.83 -22.34
CA PHE A 216 12.14 12.45 -22.14
C PHE A 216 10.72 12.16 -22.63
N HIS A 217 10.49 10.97 -23.14
CA HIS A 217 9.16 10.51 -23.56
C HIS A 217 8.94 9.03 -23.23
N LEU A 218 7.65 8.65 -23.17
CA LEU A 218 7.25 7.26 -23.00
C LEU A 218 7.18 6.58 -24.37
N LEU A 219 7.67 5.34 -24.44
CA LEU A 219 7.38 4.46 -25.59
C LEU A 219 5.86 4.19 -25.66
N LYS A 220 5.34 4.01 -26.85
CA LYS A 220 3.93 3.68 -27.08
C LYS A 220 3.59 2.26 -26.60
N ASP A 221 4.55 1.37 -26.67
CA ASP A 221 4.38 -0.03 -26.30
C ASP A 221 4.21 -0.20 -24.79
N LYS A 222 3.39 -1.17 -24.40
CA LYS A 222 3.20 -1.61 -23.01
C LYS A 222 4.00 -2.89 -22.75
N LEU A 223 4.52 -3.03 -21.54
CA LEU A 223 5.09 -4.28 -21.03
C LEU A 223 3.97 -5.09 -20.35
N GLY A 224 3.37 -6.00 -21.11
CA GLY A 224 2.16 -6.72 -20.68
C GLY A 224 0.89 -6.03 -21.11
N GLY A 225 -0.18 -6.18 -20.32
CA GLY A 225 -1.51 -5.61 -20.56
C GLY A 225 -1.79 -4.36 -19.74
N ASP A 226 -3.07 -4.00 -19.72
CA ASP A 226 -3.60 -3.02 -18.75
C ASP A 226 -3.75 -3.69 -17.39
N ASP A 227 -3.44 -2.95 -16.35
CA ASP A 227 -3.40 -3.38 -14.97
C ASP A 227 -4.33 -2.55 -14.09
N LEU A 228 -4.78 -3.15 -13.00
CA LEU A 228 -5.62 -2.49 -12.00
C LEU A 228 -4.84 -2.31 -10.68
N ILE A 229 -4.85 -1.10 -10.16
CA ILE A 229 -4.34 -0.79 -8.83
C ILE A 229 -5.47 -0.94 -7.82
N ALA A 230 -5.21 -1.68 -6.75
CA ALA A 230 -6.16 -1.91 -5.68
C ALA A 230 -5.48 -1.86 -4.30
N ILE A 231 -6.28 -1.64 -3.26
CA ILE A 231 -5.81 -1.70 -1.89
C ILE A 231 -5.58 -3.16 -1.52
N ALA A 232 -4.39 -3.45 -0.97
CA ALA A 232 -4.07 -4.79 -0.53
C ALA A 232 -4.28 -4.92 0.98
N VAL A 233 -4.90 -6.02 1.39
CA VAL A 233 -5.11 -6.40 2.78
C VAL A 233 -4.45 -7.75 3.07
N LYS A 234 -4.18 -8.05 4.34
CA LYS A 234 -3.63 -9.35 4.74
C LYS A 234 -4.55 -10.47 4.26
N LYS A 235 -3.97 -11.52 3.72
CA LYS A 235 -4.72 -12.70 3.23
C LYS A 235 -5.69 -13.24 4.27
N GLY A 236 -6.96 -13.34 3.89
CA GLY A 236 -8.04 -13.83 4.75
C GLY A 236 -8.63 -12.78 5.72
N ASN A 237 -8.13 -11.53 5.73
CA ASN A 237 -8.72 -10.45 6.53
C ASN A 237 -9.99 -9.90 5.86
N LYS A 238 -11.06 -10.69 5.93
CA LYS A 238 -12.33 -10.39 5.27
C LYS A 238 -12.99 -9.12 5.80
N GLU A 239 -12.85 -8.82 7.09
CA GLU A 239 -13.50 -7.64 7.68
C GLU A 239 -12.96 -6.32 7.11
N VAL A 240 -11.63 -6.16 7.07
CA VAL A 240 -11.01 -4.97 6.48
C VAL A 240 -11.28 -4.91 4.97
N HIS A 241 -11.18 -6.05 4.27
CA HIS A 241 -11.47 -6.13 2.85
C HIS A 241 -12.91 -5.66 2.54
N ASP A 242 -13.89 -6.21 3.23
CA ASP A 242 -15.31 -5.90 2.99
C ASP A 242 -15.64 -4.45 3.41
N TRP A 243 -15.02 -3.95 4.49
CA TRP A 243 -15.18 -2.56 4.90
C TRP A 243 -14.65 -1.61 3.84
N VAL A 244 -13.43 -1.83 3.33
CA VAL A 244 -12.84 -0.98 2.28
C VAL A 244 -13.68 -1.01 1.00
N ASN A 245 -14.18 -2.18 0.59
CA ASN A 245 -15.02 -2.27 -0.60
C ASN A 245 -16.33 -1.49 -0.45
N LYS A 246 -17.01 -1.61 0.70
CA LYS A 246 -18.23 -0.82 1.00
C LYS A 246 -17.95 0.67 1.01
N GLU A 247 -16.78 1.06 1.52
CA GLU A 247 -16.38 2.46 1.54
C GLU A 247 -16.10 2.97 0.12
N LEU A 248 -15.38 2.23 -0.71
CA LEU A 248 -15.19 2.58 -2.12
C LEU A 248 -16.52 2.72 -2.87
N GLU A 249 -17.47 1.80 -2.66
CA GLU A 249 -18.81 1.87 -3.25
C GLU A 249 -19.60 3.11 -2.79
N LYS A 250 -19.51 3.46 -1.50
CA LYS A 250 -20.12 4.66 -0.92
C LYS A 250 -19.52 5.91 -1.56
N LEU A 251 -18.19 5.99 -1.58
CA LEU A 251 -17.43 7.12 -2.14
C LEU A 251 -17.68 7.27 -3.66
N GLY A 252 -17.93 6.15 -4.35
CA GLY A 252 -18.30 6.18 -5.76
C GLY A 252 -19.62 6.90 -6.04
N LYS A 253 -20.55 6.92 -5.09
CA LYS A 253 -21.81 7.70 -5.21
C LYS A 253 -21.57 9.21 -5.04
N GLU A 254 -20.45 9.58 -4.46
CA GLU A 254 -20.01 10.97 -4.25
C GLU A 254 -19.06 11.45 -5.37
N ASN A 255 -18.73 10.61 -6.36
CA ASN A 255 -17.69 10.85 -7.36
C ASN A 255 -16.34 11.24 -6.74
N PHE A 256 -15.99 10.57 -5.65
CA PHE A 256 -14.84 10.95 -4.83
C PHE A 256 -13.51 10.77 -5.56
N LEU A 257 -13.31 9.67 -6.30
CA LEU A 257 -12.08 9.45 -7.05
C LEU A 257 -11.91 10.46 -8.19
N HIS A 258 -13.01 10.88 -8.84
CA HIS A 258 -12.98 11.96 -9.82
C HIS A 258 -12.60 13.30 -9.18
N THR A 259 -13.11 13.58 -7.97
CA THR A 259 -12.71 14.77 -7.20
C THR A 259 -11.22 14.76 -6.87
N LEU A 260 -10.68 13.62 -6.48
CA LEU A 260 -9.24 13.47 -6.24
C LEU A 260 -8.42 13.55 -7.53
N TYR A 261 -8.94 13.01 -8.64
CA TYR A 261 -8.32 13.16 -9.95
C TYR A 261 -8.20 14.65 -10.32
N ASP A 262 -9.29 15.42 -10.26
CA ASP A 262 -9.27 16.84 -10.56
C ASP A 262 -8.30 17.62 -9.67
N LYS A 263 -8.20 17.23 -8.41
CA LYS A 263 -7.31 17.86 -7.41
C LYS A 263 -5.83 17.57 -7.62
N HIS A 264 -5.48 16.31 -7.93
CA HIS A 264 -4.09 15.84 -7.86
C HIS A 264 -3.51 15.38 -9.20
N LEU A 265 -4.35 14.89 -10.12
CA LEU A 265 -3.87 14.15 -11.29
C LEU A 265 -4.06 14.92 -12.61
N LYS A 266 -5.06 15.77 -12.68
CA LYS A 266 -5.45 16.49 -13.91
C LYS A 266 -4.32 17.34 -14.48
N GLU A 267 -3.67 18.15 -13.66
CA GLU A 267 -2.53 18.97 -14.07
C GLU A 267 -1.29 18.14 -14.37
N GLU A 268 -1.11 17.03 -13.60
CA GLU A 268 0.01 16.13 -13.76
C GLU A 268 0.02 15.40 -15.10
N PHE A 269 -1.16 15.04 -15.60
CA PHE A 269 -1.31 14.24 -16.83
C PHE A 269 -1.66 15.08 -18.06
N GLY A 270 -2.19 16.29 -17.87
CA GLY A 270 -2.62 17.15 -18.95
C GLY A 270 -4.01 16.78 -19.53
N PRO A 271 -4.53 17.59 -20.44
CA PRO A 271 -5.92 17.51 -20.90
C PRO A 271 -6.25 16.28 -21.76
N GLN A 272 -5.24 15.56 -22.24
CA GLN A 272 -5.41 14.37 -23.09
C GLN A 272 -5.76 13.11 -22.29
N ILE A 273 -5.62 13.13 -20.97
CA ILE A 273 -5.95 12.00 -20.10
C ILE A 273 -7.24 12.33 -19.36
N SER A 274 -8.29 11.56 -19.63
CA SER A 274 -9.57 11.74 -18.93
C SER A 274 -9.60 10.96 -17.61
N PRO A 275 -10.37 11.40 -16.61
CA PRO A 275 -10.50 10.68 -15.35
C PRO A 275 -10.99 9.23 -15.54
N GLU A 276 -11.92 8.98 -16.49
CA GLU A 276 -12.47 7.65 -16.76
C GLU A 276 -11.41 6.66 -17.27
N SER A 277 -10.33 7.17 -17.89
CA SER A 277 -9.19 6.35 -18.33
C SER A 277 -8.24 5.97 -17.21
N VAL A 278 -8.34 6.64 -16.05
CA VAL A 278 -7.42 6.52 -14.92
C VAL A 278 -8.10 5.95 -13.69
N VAL A 279 -9.21 6.57 -13.24
CA VAL A 279 -9.89 6.15 -12.00
C VAL A 279 -10.99 5.13 -12.26
N THR A 280 -11.21 4.26 -11.27
CA THR A 280 -12.32 3.28 -11.28
C THR A 280 -13.32 3.67 -10.18
N GLU A 281 -14.19 4.64 -10.49
CA GLU A 281 -15.12 5.20 -9.51
C GLU A 281 -16.01 4.11 -8.89
N GLY A 282 -16.07 4.09 -7.55
CA GLY A 282 -16.80 3.06 -6.81
C GLY A 282 -16.22 1.64 -6.95
N GLY A 283 -14.99 1.51 -7.45
CA GLY A 283 -14.34 0.22 -7.70
C GLY A 283 -14.88 -0.53 -8.93
N LYS A 284 -15.57 0.17 -9.83
CA LYS A 284 -16.18 -0.45 -11.03
C LYS A 284 -15.18 -0.38 -12.19
N THR A 285 -14.91 -1.52 -12.78
CA THR A 285 -14.19 -1.63 -14.06
C THR A 285 -15.25 -1.79 -15.15
N ASN A 286 -15.60 -0.71 -15.79
CA ASN A 286 -16.46 -0.76 -17.00
C ASN A 286 -15.63 -1.16 -18.21
#